data_cabfe40c36a643ae895dc5f1de4edbe5
#
_entry.id   cabfe40c36a643ae895dc5f1de4edbe5
#
_cell.length_a   1.000
_cell.length_b   1.000
_cell.length_c   1.000
_cell.angle_alpha   90.00
_cell.angle_beta   90.00
_cell.angle_gamma   90.00
#
_symmetry.space_group_name_H-M   'P 1'
#
loop_
_entity.id
_entity.type
_entity.pdbx_description
1 polymer ?
#
loop_
_entity_poly.entity_id
_entity_poly.type
_entity_poly.pdbx_seq_one_letter_code
_entity_poly.pdbx_strand_id
1 'polypeptide(L)'
;MHISSENIAGVPGTLVKAERKQGHYSRLITYFRSPKSHWDDIVLKLPLSNTAPLSSFKKLTKIGTYQHRFRESNPPEWKPKEIERIFYLFRDILWDWKVRPLMDFIRSFDCYFLDGGLGILRNGKIVESLKNMGKKIVILYLGSDLRTRGALLHIEEMANVIFTTEFDHTFIHPDIHHFLLPFEVDRFKSKELLKNEKLTICHAPTNRYLKGSEYLIKAVENLKGKYDFDFLLMESMPHREVLRLKWERCDLLVDQLTDLGGYGYGMNSIEALSMGIPCITYMNPQYEDYLKDHPFINATQNNIEEVMDEILANPEVLIEKGIEGRRWVNKRHNYIPVSKSMLKIVKEL
;
A
#
# COMPACT_ATOMS: atom_id res chain seq x y z
N MET A 1 -1.05 -7.72 -18.00
CA MET A 1 -0.04 -8.39 -17.12
C MET A 1 0.43 -7.42 -16.07
N HIS A 2 0.49 -7.83 -14.83
CA HIS A 2 1.10 -7.05 -13.75
C HIS A 2 2.53 -7.54 -13.48
N ILE A 3 3.48 -6.62 -13.34
CA ILE A 3 4.89 -6.89 -13.06
C ILE A 3 5.26 -6.11 -11.80
N SER A 4 5.67 -6.82 -10.75
CA SER A 4 6.00 -6.24 -9.45
C SER A 4 7.24 -6.91 -8.84
N SER A 5 7.91 -6.21 -7.95
CA SER A 5 8.99 -6.83 -7.16
C SER A 5 8.45 -7.94 -6.27
N GLU A 6 7.32 -7.70 -5.64
CA GLU A 6 6.55 -8.64 -4.81
C GLU A 6 5.07 -8.26 -4.87
N ASN A 7 4.17 -9.07 -4.35
CA ASN A 7 2.74 -8.69 -4.23
C ASN A 7 2.56 -7.73 -3.05
N ILE A 8 2.94 -6.46 -3.24
CA ILE A 8 2.98 -5.40 -2.21
C ILE A 8 1.58 -5.19 -1.65
N ALA A 9 1.42 -5.36 -0.34
CA ALA A 9 0.15 -5.24 0.38
C ALA A 9 -1.02 -6.04 -0.25
N GLY A 10 -0.71 -6.98 -1.15
CA GLY A 10 -1.71 -7.74 -1.90
C GLY A 10 -2.37 -6.99 -3.05
N VAL A 11 -2.02 -5.73 -3.29
CA VAL A 11 -2.69 -4.86 -4.28
C VAL A 11 -2.56 -5.37 -5.71
N PRO A 12 -1.35 -5.70 -6.26
CA PRO A 12 -1.24 -6.24 -7.61
C PRO A 12 -2.06 -7.53 -7.82
N GLY A 13 -2.00 -8.43 -6.84
CA GLY A 13 -2.78 -9.67 -6.89
C GLY A 13 -4.29 -9.45 -6.83
N THR A 14 -4.74 -8.47 -6.08
CA THR A 14 -6.15 -8.09 -5.98
C THR A 14 -6.65 -7.49 -7.29
N LEU A 15 -5.86 -6.66 -7.95
CA LEU A 15 -6.17 -6.14 -9.30
C LEU A 15 -6.28 -7.28 -10.33
N VAL A 16 -5.33 -8.21 -10.35
CA VAL A 16 -5.39 -9.39 -11.24
C VAL A 16 -6.66 -10.21 -11.01
N LYS A 17 -7.07 -10.43 -9.76
CA LYS A 17 -8.32 -11.12 -9.45
C LYS A 17 -9.55 -10.35 -9.96
N ALA A 18 -9.56 -9.02 -9.78
CA ALA A 18 -10.63 -8.16 -10.27
C ALA A 18 -10.74 -8.21 -11.79
N GLU A 19 -9.63 -8.14 -12.50
CA GLU A 19 -9.56 -8.21 -13.96
C GLU A 19 -10.05 -9.57 -14.48
N ARG A 20 -9.63 -10.67 -13.84
CA ARG A 20 -10.13 -12.01 -14.20
C ARG A 20 -11.64 -12.14 -14.01
N LYS A 21 -12.21 -11.55 -12.94
CA LYS A 21 -13.68 -11.52 -12.75
C LYS A 21 -14.41 -10.67 -13.79
N GLN A 22 -13.71 -9.74 -14.43
CA GLN A 22 -14.21 -8.93 -15.54
C GLN A 22 -13.99 -9.58 -16.91
N GLY A 23 -13.51 -10.83 -16.97
CA GLY A 23 -13.29 -11.59 -18.21
C GLY A 23 -11.94 -11.34 -18.88
N HIS A 24 -11.02 -10.63 -18.26
CA HIS A 24 -9.68 -10.40 -18.80
C HIS A 24 -8.71 -11.55 -18.47
N TYR A 25 -7.87 -11.93 -19.41
CA TYR A 25 -6.73 -12.81 -19.13
C TYR A 25 -5.64 -12.01 -18.46
N SER A 26 -5.57 -12.06 -17.15
CA SER A 26 -4.61 -11.31 -16.34
C SER A 26 -3.71 -12.21 -15.49
N ARG A 27 -2.44 -11.86 -15.40
CA ARG A 27 -1.41 -12.59 -14.63
C ARG A 27 -0.54 -11.62 -13.83
N LEU A 28 -0.08 -12.08 -12.67
CA LEU A 28 0.90 -11.39 -11.85
C LEU A 28 2.25 -12.08 -11.95
N ILE A 29 3.27 -11.34 -12.38
CA ILE A 29 4.67 -11.77 -12.28
C ILE A 29 5.32 -10.99 -11.14
N THR A 30 5.92 -11.72 -10.19
CA THR A 30 6.72 -11.13 -9.12
C THR A 30 8.17 -11.59 -9.23
N TYR A 31 9.09 -10.70 -8.84
CA TYR A 31 10.52 -11.06 -8.83
C TYR A 31 10.82 -12.01 -7.67
N PHE A 32 10.14 -11.79 -6.53
CA PHE A 32 10.31 -12.54 -5.29
C PHE A 32 8.96 -12.89 -4.69
N ARG A 33 8.94 -13.84 -3.78
CA ARG A 33 7.76 -14.14 -2.97
C ARG A 33 7.46 -12.99 -2.00
N SER A 34 6.19 -12.72 -1.78
CA SER A 34 5.77 -11.77 -0.77
C SER A 34 6.14 -12.25 0.64
N PRO A 35 6.89 -11.48 1.43
CA PRO A 35 7.25 -11.84 2.80
C PRO A 35 6.04 -11.91 3.74
N LYS A 36 4.93 -11.26 3.38
CA LYS A 36 3.66 -11.27 4.13
C LYS A 36 2.69 -12.36 3.68
N SER A 37 3.17 -13.35 2.92
CA SER A 37 2.37 -14.49 2.43
C SER A 37 1.13 -14.10 1.62
N HIS A 38 1.18 -12.96 0.93
CA HIS A 38 0.18 -12.63 -0.08
C HIS A 38 0.27 -13.61 -1.25
N TRP A 39 -0.86 -13.81 -1.95
CA TRP A 39 -0.93 -14.70 -3.09
C TRP A 39 0.06 -14.30 -4.19
N ASP A 40 0.84 -15.27 -4.66
CA ASP A 40 1.74 -15.14 -5.81
C ASP A 40 1.17 -15.97 -6.97
N ASP A 41 1.28 -15.45 -8.21
CA ASP A 41 0.88 -16.18 -9.42
C ASP A 41 2.12 -16.80 -10.10
N ILE A 42 3.03 -15.97 -10.60
CA ILE A 42 4.30 -16.40 -11.20
C ILE A 42 5.45 -15.74 -10.47
N VAL A 43 6.29 -16.51 -9.82
CA VAL A 43 7.46 -16.01 -9.10
C VAL A 43 8.73 -16.33 -9.87
N LEU A 44 9.44 -15.31 -10.34
CA LEU A 44 10.66 -15.47 -11.16
C LEU A 44 11.87 -15.97 -10.36
N LYS A 45 11.88 -15.79 -9.04
CA LYS A 45 13.01 -16.11 -8.15
C LYS A 45 14.34 -15.56 -8.69
N LEU A 46 14.37 -14.26 -8.99
CA LEU A 46 15.52 -13.61 -9.59
C LEU A 46 16.72 -13.59 -8.61
N PRO A 47 17.96 -13.77 -9.10
CA PRO A 47 19.14 -13.72 -8.25
C PRO A 47 19.40 -12.30 -7.74
N LEU A 48 20.26 -12.17 -6.73
CA LEU A 48 20.66 -10.88 -6.12
C LEU A 48 19.46 -10.11 -5.54
N SER A 49 18.47 -10.83 -5.06
CA SER A 49 17.38 -10.28 -4.24
C SER A 49 17.90 -9.89 -2.85
N ASN A 50 17.00 -9.41 -1.99
CA ASN A 50 17.28 -9.07 -0.59
C ASN A 50 17.62 -10.31 0.28
N THR A 51 18.61 -11.10 -0.12
CA THR A 51 19.18 -12.15 0.73
C THR A 51 19.93 -11.53 1.91
N ALA A 52 19.99 -12.21 3.05
CA ALA A 52 20.62 -11.69 4.27
C ALA A 52 22.03 -11.10 4.07
N PRO A 53 22.94 -11.72 3.29
CA PRO A 53 24.25 -11.12 3.00
C PRO A 53 24.14 -9.80 2.23
N LEU A 54 23.20 -9.71 1.30
CA LEU A 54 23.02 -8.51 0.47
C LEU A 54 22.32 -7.38 1.24
N SER A 55 21.43 -7.71 2.18
CA SER A 55 20.81 -6.71 3.06
C SER A 55 21.84 -6.10 4.01
N SER A 56 22.77 -6.88 4.52
CA SER A 56 23.89 -6.42 5.34
C SER A 56 24.87 -5.57 4.52
N PHE A 57 25.19 -5.99 3.30
CA PHE A 57 26.00 -5.20 2.37
C PHE A 57 25.33 -3.89 1.98
N LYS A 58 24.02 -3.90 1.69
CA LYS A 58 23.22 -2.68 1.44
C LYS A 58 23.21 -1.74 2.64
N LYS A 59 23.07 -2.26 3.86
CA LYS A 59 23.16 -1.46 5.09
C LYS A 59 24.54 -0.83 5.26
N LEU A 60 25.60 -1.58 5.01
CA LEU A 60 26.98 -1.10 5.14
C LEU A 60 27.33 -0.04 4.08
N THR A 61 26.93 -0.26 2.84
CA THR A 61 27.22 0.63 1.70
C THR A 61 26.18 1.73 1.51
N LYS A 62 25.10 1.72 2.29
CA LYS A 62 23.91 2.59 2.11
C LYS A 62 23.32 2.54 0.71
N ILE A 63 23.58 1.46 -0.05
CA ILE A 63 22.97 1.22 -1.36
C ILE A 63 21.48 0.96 -1.17
N GLY A 64 20.64 1.73 -1.88
CA GLY A 64 19.19 1.61 -1.80
C GLY A 64 18.56 2.20 -0.53
N THR A 65 19.31 2.92 0.30
CA THR A 65 18.75 3.75 1.37
C THR A 65 18.43 5.13 0.80
N TYR A 66 17.14 5.38 0.60
CA TYR A 66 16.66 6.66 0.09
C TYR A 66 16.15 7.49 1.26
N GLN A 67 16.70 8.70 1.41
CA GLN A 67 16.15 9.69 2.33
C GLN A 67 15.00 10.42 1.63
N HIS A 68 13.98 10.82 2.36
CA HIS A 68 12.88 11.64 1.87
C HIS A 68 13.42 12.90 1.18
N ARG A 69 13.37 12.92 -0.15
CA ARG A 69 13.79 14.06 -0.98
C ARG A 69 12.58 14.72 -1.62
N PHE A 70 11.79 15.37 -0.80
CA PHE A 70 10.55 16.04 -1.25
C PHE A 70 10.76 17.34 -2.08
N ARG A 71 11.99 17.77 -2.41
CA ARG A 71 12.19 19.15 -2.81
C ARG A 71 13.02 19.45 -4.06
N GLU A 72 13.60 18.44 -4.75
CA GLU A 72 14.58 18.76 -5.81
C GLU A 72 14.04 18.62 -7.24
N SER A 73 13.01 17.83 -7.48
CA SER A 73 12.39 17.65 -8.81
C SER A 73 10.94 17.21 -8.72
N ASN A 74 10.14 17.53 -9.74
CA ASN A 74 8.74 17.16 -9.83
C ASN A 74 8.49 16.51 -11.22
N PRO A 75 8.41 15.16 -11.31
CA PRO A 75 8.49 14.20 -10.21
C PRO A 75 9.91 13.99 -9.64
N PRO A 76 10.02 13.44 -8.40
CA PRO A 76 11.32 13.06 -7.85
C PRO A 76 11.98 12.00 -8.72
N GLU A 77 13.21 12.23 -9.15
CA GLU A 77 13.95 11.32 -10.03
C GLU A 77 14.84 10.34 -9.24
N TRP A 78 14.87 9.09 -9.68
CA TRP A 78 15.83 8.12 -9.19
C TRP A 78 17.25 8.44 -9.67
N LYS A 79 18.12 8.85 -8.75
CA LYS A 79 19.54 9.18 -9.02
C LYS A 79 20.44 8.18 -8.29
N PRO A 80 20.83 7.06 -8.95
CA PRO A 80 21.71 6.07 -8.33
C PRO A 80 23.13 6.60 -8.20
N LYS A 81 23.84 6.17 -7.15
CA LYS A 81 25.28 6.37 -7.02
C LYS A 81 26.03 5.51 -8.07
N GLU A 82 27.26 5.86 -8.43
CA GLU A 82 28.02 5.13 -9.43
C GLU A 82 28.16 3.63 -9.12
N ILE A 83 28.42 3.27 -7.85
CA ILE A 83 28.46 1.87 -7.40
C ILE A 83 27.10 1.18 -7.60
N GLU A 84 25.99 1.88 -7.39
CA GLU A 84 24.66 1.33 -7.64
C GLU A 84 24.41 1.12 -9.13
N ARG A 85 24.88 2.03 -10.00
CA ARG A 85 24.76 1.90 -11.46
C ARG A 85 25.47 0.63 -11.94
N ILE A 86 26.72 0.42 -11.50
CA ILE A 86 27.49 -0.79 -11.85
C ILE A 86 26.79 -2.05 -11.35
N PHE A 87 26.30 -2.04 -10.10
CA PHE A 87 25.57 -3.16 -9.53
C PHE A 87 24.30 -3.49 -10.33
N TYR A 88 23.51 -2.47 -10.68
CA TYR A 88 22.28 -2.70 -11.45
C TYR A 88 22.56 -3.14 -12.88
N LEU A 89 23.63 -2.67 -13.53
CA LEU A 89 24.04 -3.17 -14.85
C LEU A 89 24.36 -4.67 -14.80
N PHE A 90 25.18 -5.10 -13.85
CA PHE A 90 25.51 -6.52 -13.67
C PHE A 90 24.27 -7.36 -13.35
N ARG A 91 23.44 -6.87 -12.44
CA ARG A 91 22.17 -7.52 -12.10
C ARG A 91 21.26 -7.67 -13.32
N ASP A 92 21.12 -6.63 -14.13
CA ASP A 92 20.24 -6.63 -15.29
C ASP A 92 20.70 -7.64 -16.35
N ILE A 93 22.01 -7.86 -16.51
CA ILE A 93 22.56 -8.93 -17.38
C ILE A 93 22.10 -10.31 -16.89
N LEU A 94 22.24 -10.58 -15.59
CA LEU A 94 21.82 -11.85 -14.99
C LEU A 94 20.31 -12.06 -15.09
N TRP A 95 19.54 -11.00 -14.90
CA TRP A 95 18.08 -11.03 -14.95
C TRP A 95 17.58 -11.21 -16.38
N ASP A 96 18.17 -10.54 -17.36
CA ASP A 96 17.85 -10.71 -18.78
C ASP A 96 18.02 -12.18 -19.18
N TRP A 97 19.17 -12.79 -18.85
CA TRP A 97 19.41 -14.21 -19.13
C TRP A 97 18.34 -15.11 -18.46
N LYS A 98 18.00 -14.83 -17.22
CA LYS A 98 17.02 -15.63 -16.45
C LYS A 98 15.58 -15.49 -16.99
N VAL A 99 15.22 -14.34 -17.51
CA VAL A 99 13.87 -14.03 -18.00
C VAL A 99 13.69 -14.39 -19.47
N ARG A 100 14.78 -14.50 -20.22
CA ARG A 100 14.78 -14.79 -21.66
C ARG A 100 13.86 -15.96 -22.08
N PRO A 101 13.82 -17.11 -21.38
CA PRO A 101 12.91 -18.20 -21.73
C PRO A 101 11.42 -17.89 -21.59
N LEU A 102 11.09 -16.84 -20.82
CA LEU A 102 9.71 -16.41 -20.57
C LEU A 102 9.27 -15.25 -21.45
N MET A 103 10.15 -14.75 -22.32
CA MET A 103 9.88 -13.52 -23.10
C MET A 103 8.70 -13.66 -24.05
N ASP A 104 8.50 -14.82 -24.69
CA ASP A 104 7.36 -15.04 -25.57
C ASP A 104 6.03 -14.98 -24.79
N PHE A 105 6.00 -15.58 -23.62
CA PHE A 105 4.87 -15.47 -22.70
C PHE A 105 4.68 -14.02 -22.22
N ILE A 106 5.74 -13.35 -21.83
CA ILE A 106 5.65 -11.93 -21.40
C ILE A 106 5.11 -11.07 -22.54
N ARG A 107 5.54 -11.24 -23.77
CA ARG A 107 5.11 -10.47 -24.95
C ARG A 107 3.68 -10.73 -25.40
N SER A 108 3.05 -11.82 -24.93
CA SER A 108 1.71 -12.23 -25.39
C SER A 108 0.56 -11.38 -24.85
N PHE A 109 0.81 -10.43 -23.94
CA PHE A 109 -0.22 -9.56 -23.36
C PHE A 109 -0.29 -8.22 -24.11
N ASP A 110 -1.42 -7.53 -23.96
CA ASP A 110 -1.66 -6.24 -24.63
C ASP A 110 -1.33 -5.03 -23.74
N CYS A 111 -1.40 -5.23 -22.41
CA CYS A 111 -1.21 -4.17 -21.43
C CYS A 111 -0.37 -4.64 -20.27
N TYR A 112 0.54 -3.79 -19.80
CA TYR A 112 1.47 -4.07 -18.69
C TYR A 112 1.35 -3.02 -17.62
N PHE A 113 1.13 -3.49 -16.40
CA PHE A 113 1.11 -2.67 -15.19
C PHE A 113 2.44 -2.89 -14.46
N LEU A 114 3.25 -1.84 -14.37
CA LEU A 114 4.59 -1.86 -13.81
C LEU A 114 4.58 -1.23 -12.41
N ASP A 115 4.66 -2.06 -11.37
CA ASP A 115 4.70 -1.57 -9.99
C ASP A 115 6.00 -0.83 -9.71
N GLY A 116 5.88 0.40 -9.19
CA GLY A 116 6.97 1.32 -8.96
C GLY A 116 7.73 1.71 -10.23
N GLY A 117 7.15 1.54 -11.44
CA GLY A 117 7.85 1.76 -12.69
C GLY A 117 8.96 0.74 -12.98
N LEU A 118 8.89 -0.45 -12.36
CA LEU A 118 9.90 -1.50 -12.52
C LEU A 118 9.52 -2.46 -13.65
N GLY A 119 10.19 -2.31 -14.81
CA GLY A 119 9.97 -3.15 -16.00
C GLY A 119 10.83 -4.43 -16.05
N ILE A 120 11.04 -5.13 -14.93
CA ILE A 120 11.97 -6.24 -14.71
C ILE A 120 13.42 -5.73 -14.70
N LEU A 121 13.91 -5.21 -15.82
CA LEU A 121 15.25 -4.63 -15.93
C LEU A 121 15.21 -3.13 -15.66
N ARG A 122 16.16 -2.62 -14.90
CA ARG A 122 16.27 -1.18 -14.59
C ARG A 122 16.68 -0.33 -15.79
N ASN A 123 17.35 -0.94 -16.78
CA ASN A 123 17.72 -0.27 -18.01
C ASN A 123 16.55 -0.03 -18.98
N GLY A 124 15.35 -0.52 -18.69
CA GLY A 124 14.14 -0.31 -19.48
C GLY A 124 14.02 -1.12 -20.78
N LYS A 125 15.01 -1.93 -21.18
CA LYS A 125 15.04 -2.64 -22.47
C LYS A 125 13.79 -3.50 -22.73
N ILE A 126 13.26 -4.18 -21.71
CA ILE A 126 12.05 -4.99 -21.86
C ILE A 126 10.85 -4.08 -22.13
N VAL A 127 10.72 -2.99 -21.39
CA VAL A 127 9.62 -2.02 -21.55
C VAL A 127 9.67 -1.37 -22.92
N GLU A 128 10.85 -0.96 -23.37
CA GLU A 128 11.08 -0.41 -24.72
C GLU A 128 10.68 -1.41 -25.81
N SER A 129 11.07 -2.69 -25.69
CA SER A 129 10.66 -3.74 -26.61
C SER A 129 9.13 -3.89 -26.66
N LEU A 130 8.46 -3.85 -25.52
CA LEU A 130 6.99 -3.95 -25.44
C LEU A 130 6.32 -2.70 -26.05
N LYS A 131 6.84 -1.51 -25.78
CA LYS A 131 6.34 -0.26 -26.36
C LYS A 131 6.46 -0.25 -27.89
N ASN A 132 7.62 -0.70 -28.42
CA ASN A 132 7.85 -0.82 -29.87
C ASN A 132 6.94 -1.85 -30.54
N MET A 133 6.38 -2.80 -29.79
CA MET A 133 5.34 -3.74 -30.25
C MET A 133 3.93 -3.15 -30.14
N GLY A 134 3.77 -1.87 -29.81
CA GLY A 134 2.47 -1.21 -29.66
C GLY A 134 1.72 -1.59 -28.39
N LYS A 135 2.39 -2.18 -27.40
CA LYS A 135 1.77 -2.58 -26.14
C LYS A 135 1.53 -1.37 -25.23
N LYS A 136 0.45 -1.40 -24.43
CA LYS A 136 0.14 -0.36 -23.45
C LYS A 136 0.98 -0.55 -22.19
N ILE A 137 1.63 0.51 -21.75
CA ILE A 137 2.46 0.54 -20.53
C ILE A 137 1.79 1.44 -19.49
N VAL A 138 1.51 0.88 -18.34
CA VAL A 138 0.89 1.56 -17.20
C VAL A 138 1.85 1.47 -16.02
N ILE A 139 2.12 2.57 -15.35
CA ILE A 139 2.91 2.58 -14.11
C ILE A 139 1.97 2.68 -12.92
N LEU A 140 2.27 1.89 -11.87
CA LEU A 140 1.58 1.92 -10.59
C LEU A 140 2.57 2.28 -9.47
N TYR A 141 2.30 3.34 -8.72
CA TYR A 141 2.99 3.65 -7.49
C TYR A 141 2.09 3.26 -6.31
N LEU A 142 2.45 2.17 -5.61
CA LEU A 142 1.58 1.51 -4.61
C LEU A 142 2.04 1.73 -3.16
N GLY A 143 2.97 2.61 -2.94
CA GLY A 143 3.50 2.91 -1.61
C GLY A 143 4.54 4.02 -1.65
N SER A 144 5.54 3.94 -0.77
CA SER A 144 6.55 5.00 -0.61
C SER A 144 7.60 5.11 -1.73
N ASP A 145 7.48 4.32 -2.81
CA ASP A 145 8.54 4.22 -3.83
C ASP A 145 8.86 5.57 -4.47
N LEU A 146 7.84 6.33 -4.84
CA LEU A 146 8.02 7.64 -5.47
C LEU A 146 8.66 8.63 -4.48
N ARG A 147 8.20 8.61 -3.21
CA ARG A 147 8.75 9.46 -2.14
C ARG A 147 10.19 9.12 -1.77
N THR A 148 10.55 7.85 -1.79
CA THR A 148 11.83 7.37 -1.26
C THR A 148 12.88 7.14 -2.33
N ARG A 149 12.54 6.42 -3.39
CA ARG A 149 13.44 6.11 -4.50
C ARG A 149 13.38 7.18 -5.59
N GLY A 150 12.18 7.63 -5.91
CA GLY A 150 11.88 8.44 -7.08
C GLY A 150 11.54 7.61 -8.33
N ALA A 151 11.13 8.31 -9.37
CA ALA A 151 10.76 7.77 -10.68
C ALA A 151 11.98 7.33 -11.50
N LEU A 152 11.84 6.25 -12.27
CA LEU A 152 12.77 5.90 -13.33
C LEU A 152 12.29 6.60 -14.62
N LEU A 153 12.68 7.86 -14.81
CA LEU A 153 12.13 8.73 -15.86
C LEU A 153 12.21 8.08 -17.25
N HIS A 154 13.31 7.42 -17.60
CA HIS A 154 13.47 6.73 -18.87
C HIS A 154 12.47 5.56 -19.12
N ILE A 155 11.89 5.00 -18.04
CA ILE A 155 10.80 4.02 -18.14
C ILE A 155 9.45 4.74 -18.13
N GLU A 156 9.34 5.79 -17.33
CA GLU A 156 8.11 6.57 -17.16
C GLU A 156 7.71 7.30 -18.45
N GLU A 157 8.66 7.81 -19.21
CA GLU A 157 8.46 8.41 -20.54
C GLU A 157 7.84 7.45 -21.56
N MET A 158 7.98 6.14 -21.35
CA MET A 158 7.34 5.11 -22.18
C MET A 158 5.92 4.78 -21.73
N ALA A 159 5.49 5.24 -20.57
CA ALA A 159 4.16 4.96 -20.04
C ALA A 159 3.07 5.66 -20.85
N ASN A 160 1.91 5.02 -20.91
CA ASN A 160 0.70 5.62 -21.47
C ASN A 160 -0.10 6.35 -20.38
N VAL A 161 0.00 5.87 -19.13
CA VAL A 161 -0.65 6.46 -17.96
C VAL A 161 0.07 6.03 -16.68
N ILE A 162 0.02 6.88 -15.67
CA ILE A 162 0.64 6.66 -14.36
C ILE A 162 -0.44 6.76 -13.29
N PHE A 163 -0.49 5.76 -12.42
CA PHE A 163 -1.43 5.70 -11.31
C PHE A 163 -0.73 5.61 -9.97
N THR A 164 -1.40 6.08 -8.93
CA THR A 164 -0.95 5.93 -7.53
C THR A 164 -2.12 5.62 -6.60
N THR A 165 -1.83 4.86 -5.53
CA THR A 165 -2.73 4.70 -4.39
C THR A 165 -2.47 5.70 -3.28
N GLU A 166 -1.41 6.49 -3.38
CA GLU A 166 -0.96 7.44 -2.38
C GLU A 166 -1.38 8.87 -2.78
N PHE A 167 -2.28 9.48 -2.01
CA PHE A 167 -2.82 10.80 -2.37
C PHE A 167 -1.75 11.90 -2.41
N ASP A 168 -0.77 11.87 -1.51
CA ASP A 168 0.31 12.83 -1.48
C ASP A 168 1.22 12.80 -2.72
N HIS A 169 1.22 11.70 -3.50
CA HIS A 169 1.93 11.64 -4.76
C HIS A 169 1.39 12.64 -5.80
N THR A 170 0.12 13.02 -5.70
CA THR A 170 -0.48 14.02 -6.60
C THR A 170 0.13 15.41 -6.45
N PHE A 171 0.83 15.69 -5.35
CA PHE A 171 1.54 16.95 -5.11
C PHE A 171 2.99 16.93 -5.60
N ILE A 172 3.54 15.75 -5.87
CA ILE A 172 4.94 15.59 -6.29
C ILE A 172 5.07 15.03 -7.70
N HIS A 173 3.95 14.77 -8.37
CA HIS A 173 3.92 14.27 -9.75
C HIS A 173 2.74 14.86 -10.51
N PRO A 174 2.95 15.70 -11.55
CA PRO A 174 1.88 16.45 -12.20
C PRO A 174 0.88 15.57 -12.98
N ASP A 175 1.35 14.45 -13.56
CA ASP A 175 0.57 13.62 -14.49
C ASP A 175 0.11 12.30 -13.86
N ILE A 176 0.03 12.23 -12.52
CA ILE A 176 -0.34 11.01 -11.82
C ILE A 176 -1.82 10.97 -11.49
N HIS A 177 -2.48 9.85 -11.79
CA HIS A 177 -3.87 9.62 -11.46
C HIS A 177 -4.00 8.88 -10.13
N HIS A 178 -4.63 9.49 -9.14
CA HIS A 178 -4.95 8.82 -7.89
C HIS A 178 -6.11 7.85 -8.07
N PHE A 179 -5.97 6.63 -7.55
CA PHE A 179 -7.04 5.66 -7.39
C PHE A 179 -7.04 5.06 -5.99
N LEU A 180 -8.22 4.67 -5.51
CA LEU A 180 -8.33 4.12 -4.17
C LEU A 180 -7.80 2.68 -4.11
N LEU A 181 -7.19 2.30 -2.99
CA LEU A 181 -6.67 0.95 -2.76
C LEU A 181 -7.74 -0.11 -3.04
N PRO A 182 -7.54 -1.03 -4.00
CA PRO A 182 -8.48 -2.11 -4.26
C PRO A 182 -8.41 -3.16 -3.15
N PHE A 183 -9.57 -3.56 -2.63
CA PHE A 183 -9.64 -4.50 -1.53
C PHE A 183 -10.79 -5.52 -1.69
N GLU A 184 -10.54 -6.78 -1.31
CA GLU A 184 -11.54 -7.84 -1.29
C GLU A 184 -12.39 -7.73 -0.01
N VAL A 185 -13.30 -6.74 0.05
CA VAL A 185 -14.11 -6.43 1.25
C VAL A 185 -14.91 -7.65 1.71
N ASP A 186 -15.47 -8.41 0.77
CA ASP A 186 -16.31 -9.58 1.03
C ASP A 186 -15.53 -10.76 1.65
N ARG A 187 -14.22 -10.68 1.69
CA ARG A 187 -13.37 -11.65 2.41
C ARG A 187 -13.64 -11.64 3.92
N PHE A 188 -14.11 -10.51 4.45
CA PHE A 188 -14.40 -10.33 5.85
C PHE A 188 -15.91 -10.21 6.08
N LYS A 189 -16.41 -10.90 7.11
CA LYS A 189 -17.75 -10.65 7.64
C LYS A 189 -17.70 -9.40 8.53
N SER A 190 -18.83 -8.74 8.77
CA SER A 190 -18.93 -7.74 9.81
C SER A 190 -18.93 -8.43 11.16
N LYS A 191 -18.09 -7.97 12.08
CA LYS A 191 -18.14 -8.43 13.47
C LYS A 191 -19.16 -7.61 14.26
N GLU A 192 -19.61 -8.15 15.36
CA GLU A 192 -20.37 -7.43 16.36
C GLU A 192 -19.40 -6.79 17.35
N LEU A 193 -19.52 -5.49 17.54
CA LEU A 193 -18.67 -4.71 18.45
C LEU A 193 -19.18 -4.77 19.89
N LEU A 194 -18.33 -4.42 20.83
CA LEU A 194 -18.67 -4.30 22.27
C LEU A 194 -19.27 -5.58 22.88
N LYS A 195 -18.91 -6.74 22.36
CA LYS A 195 -19.33 -8.05 22.91
C LYS A 195 -18.54 -8.47 24.13
N ASN A 196 -17.33 -7.97 24.28
CA ASN A 196 -16.46 -8.30 25.41
C ASN A 196 -16.87 -7.45 26.62
N GLU A 197 -16.49 -7.89 27.82
CA GLU A 197 -16.73 -7.16 29.06
C GLU A 197 -16.09 -5.75 29.05
N LYS A 198 -14.96 -5.62 28.30
CA LYS A 198 -14.21 -4.37 28.15
C LYS A 198 -14.02 -4.02 26.70
N LEU A 199 -14.17 -2.73 26.40
CA LEU A 199 -13.80 -2.19 25.09
C LEU A 199 -12.32 -2.43 24.83
N THR A 200 -11.96 -2.94 23.65
CA THR A 200 -10.57 -3.17 23.25
C THR A 200 -10.15 -2.21 22.14
N ILE A 201 -9.21 -1.33 22.44
CA ILE A 201 -8.57 -0.43 21.48
C ILE A 201 -7.32 -1.12 20.93
N CYS A 202 -7.19 -1.18 19.60
CA CYS A 202 -6.09 -1.84 18.92
C CYS A 202 -5.19 -0.85 18.18
N HIS A 203 -3.89 -1.15 18.15
CA HIS A 203 -2.92 -0.47 17.32
C HIS A 203 -1.96 -1.47 16.69
N ALA A 204 -1.76 -1.40 15.34
CA ALA A 204 -0.93 -2.34 14.60
C ALA A 204 0.10 -1.62 13.71
N PRO A 205 1.08 -0.93 14.30
CA PRO A 205 2.03 -0.13 13.54
C PRO A 205 3.09 -1.00 12.88
N THR A 206 3.41 -0.72 11.63
CA THR A 206 4.60 -1.27 10.96
C THR A 206 5.87 -0.47 11.32
N ASN A 207 5.70 0.78 11.72
CA ASN A 207 6.75 1.67 12.19
C ASN A 207 6.13 2.68 13.17
N ARG A 208 6.56 2.64 14.43
CA ARG A 208 6.03 3.47 15.51
C ARG A 208 6.14 4.96 15.22
N TYR A 209 7.30 5.39 14.71
CA TYR A 209 7.57 6.81 14.43
C TYR A 209 6.61 7.35 13.37
N LEU A 210 6.48 6.63 12.24
CA LEU A 210 5.59 7.05 11.14
C LEU A 210 4.11 7.02 11.52
N LYS A 211 3.74 6.17 12.48
CA LYS A 211 2.33 6.02 12.92
C LYS A 211 1.98 6.86 14.14
N GLY A 212 2.95 7.52 14.78
CA GLY A 212 2.73 8.31 15.99
C GLY A 212 2.39 7.48 17.22
N SER A 213 2.90 6.24 17.31
CA SER A 213 2.55 5.27 18.36
C SER A 213 2.82 5.75 19.77
N GLU A 214 3.89 6.51 19.98
CA GLU A 214 4.25 7.00 21.33
C GLU A 214 3.21 7.99 21.88
N TYR A 215 2.58 8.79 21.03
CA TYR A 215 1.48 9.69 21.44
C TYR A 215 0.24 8.89 21.85
N LEU A 216 -0.07 7.83 21.11
CA LEU A 216 -1.18 6.94 21.46
C LEU A 216 -0.92 6.21 22.77
N ILE A 217 0.28 5.65 22.98
CA ILE A 217 0.64 4.92 24.20
C ILE A 217 0.50 5.85 25.41
N LYS A 218 0.98 7.08 25.32
CA LYS A 218 0.82 8.08 26.37
C LYS A 218 -0.65 8.39 26.68
N ALA A 219 -1.48 8.59 25.65
CA ALA A 219 -2.91 8.82 25.83
C ALA A 219 -3.60 7.62 26.51
N VAL A 220 -3.25 6.40 26.12
CA VAL A 220 -3.73 5.17 26.77
C VAL A 220 -3.36 5.12 28.26
N GLU A 221 -2.10 5.43 28.60
CA GLU A 221 -1.65 5.44 30.00
C GLU A 221 -2.44 6.44 30.85
N ASN A 222 -2.68 7.64 30.32
CA ASN A 222 -3.46 8.68 31.02
C ASN A 222 -4.91 8.25 31.23
N LEU A 223 -5.54 7.68 30.19
CA LEU A 223 -6.96 7.34 30.22
C LEU A 223 -7.27 6.06 31.00
N LYS A 224 -6.31 5.14 31.18
CA LYS A 224 -6.48 3.96 32.05
C LYS A 224 -6.75 4.29 33.52
N GLY A 225 -6.38 5.47 33.99
CA GLY A 225 -6.75 5.97 35.30
C GLY A 225 -8.21 6.37 35.46
N LYS A 226 -8.92 6.61 34.33
CA LYS A 226 -10.32 7.09 34.28
C LYS A 226 -11.30 6.04 33.78
N TYR A 227 -10.86 5.18 32.85
CA TYR A 227 -11.70 4.18 32.17
C TYR A 227 -11.13 2.77 32.26
N ASP A 228 -12.01 1.78 32.30
CA ASP A 228 -11.65 0.37 32.25
C ASP A 228 -11.78 -0.16 30.82
N PHE A 229 -10.67 -0.22 30.09
CA PHE A 229 -10.57 -0.72 28.72
C PHE A 229 -9.26 -1.47 28.48
N ASP A 230 -9.25 -2.34 27.48
CA ASP A 230 -8.07 -3.05 27.01
C ASP A 230 -7.35 -2.27 25.89
N PHE A 231 -6.02 -2.30 25.92
CA PHE A 231 -5.20 -1.81 24.81
C PHE A 231 -4.34 -2.94 24.26
N LEU A 232 -4.48 -3.20 22.96
CA LEU A 232 -3.78 -4.27 22.26
C LEU A 232 -2.83 -3.67 21.21
N LEU A 233 -1.53 -3.66 21.54
CA LEU A 233 -0.46 -3.26 20.64
C LEU A 233 0.05 -4.49 19.87
N MET A 234 -0.13 -4.51 18.55
CA MET A 234 0.20 -5.62 17.67
C MET A 234 1.41 -5.28 16.80
N GLU A 235 2.59 -5.64 17.27
CA GLU A 235 3.87 -5.34 16.61
C GLU A 235 4.64 -6.63 16.31
N SER A 236 5.43 -6.59 15.23
CA SER A 236 6.31 -7.71 14.85
C SER A 236 5.61 -9.05 14.73
N MET A 237 4.30 -9.03 14.44
CA MET A 237 3.47 -10.22 14.28
C MET A 237 3.25 -10.56 12.80
N PRO A 238 3.03 -11.85 12.46
CA PRO A 238 2.56 -12.23 11.14
C PRO A 238 1.21 -11.56 10.83
N HIS A 239 1.04 -11.06 9.60
CA HIS A 239 -0.18 -10.34 9.18
C HIS A 239 -1.47 -11.14 9.45
N ARG A 240 -1.42 -12.48 9.24
CA ARG A 240 -2.57 -13.36 9.54
C ARG A 240 -2.98 -13.30 11.01
N GLU A 241 -2.02 -13.20 11.91
CA GLU A 241 -2.27 -13.11 13.35
C GLU A 241 -2.87 -11.75 13.71
N VAL A 242 -2.36 -10.66 13.12
CA VAL A 242 -2.95 -9.32 13.28
C VAL A 242 -4.41 -9.31 12.83
N LEU A 243 -4.74 -9.91 11.68
CA LEU A 243 -6.12 -10.02 11.21
C LEU A 243 -7.01 -10.83 12.16
N ARG A 244 -6.48 -11.94 12.72
CA ARG A 244 -7.21 -12.77 13.69
C ARG A 244 -7.52 -11.96 14.96
N LEU A 245 -6.53 -11.29 15.53
CA LEU A 245 -6.70 -10.48 16.74
C LEU A 245 -7.64 -9.30 16.53
N LYS A 246 -7.56 -8.62 15.38
CA LYS A 246 -8.55 -7.59 15.02
C LYS A 246 -9.96 -8.16 15.05
N TRP A 247 -10.17 -9.31 14.39
CA TRP A 247 -11.49 -9.94 14.32
C TRP A 247 -12.01 -10.39 15.70
N GLU A 248 -11.16 -11.02 16.49
CA GLU A 248 -11.57 -11.61 17.78
C GLU A 248 -11.75 -10.55 18.87
N ARG A 249 -10.94 -9.50 18.90
CA ARG A 249 -10.83 -8.62 20.06
C ARG A 249 -11.10 -7.14 19.79
N CYS A 250 -10.74 -6.62 18.63
CA CYS A 250 -10.69 -5.17 18.38
C CYS A 250 -12.08 -4.55 18.24
N ASP A 251 -12.40 -3.52 19.03
CA ASP A 251 -13.62 -2.73 18.91
C ASP A 251 -13.35 -1.36 18.28
N LEU A 252 -12.12 -0.84 18.42
CA LEU A 252 -11.67 0.39 17.81
C LEU A 252 -10.23 0.25 17.36
N LEU A 253 -9.93 0.56 16.10
CA LEU A 253 -8.56 0.63 15.60
C LEU A 253 -8.05 2.07 15.63
N VAL A 254 -6.83 2.29 16.13
CA VAL A 254 -6.06 3.51 15.87
C VAL A 254 -4.99 3.18 14.85
N ASP A 255 -5.01 3.79 13.64
CA ASP A 255 -4.04 3.49 12.58
C ASP A 255 -2.84 4.43 12.63
N GLN A 256 -3.00 5.71 12.30
CA GLN A 256 -1.89 6.67 12.34
C GLN A 256 -2.36 8.04 12.83
N LEU A 257 -1.45 8.78 13.46
CA LEU A 257 -1.69 10.11 14.05
C LEU A 257 -0.84 11.20 13.41
N THR A 258 -0.10 10.86 12.35
CA THR A 258 0.79 11.77 11.60
C THR A 258 0.67 11.49 10.10
N ASP A 259 1.13 12.43 9.26
CA ASP A 259 1.26 12.26 7.81
C ASP A 259 2.68 11.87 7.35
N LEU A 260 3.55 11.52 8.28
CA LEU A 260 4.94 11.14 7.98
C LEU A 260 5.05 9.89 7.09
N GLY A 261 4.08 8.99 7.17
CA GLY A 261 4.03 7.76 6.39
C GLY A 261 3.22 7.85 5.09
N GLY A 262 2.59 8.97 4.85
CA GLY A 262 1.62 9.22 3.77
C GLY A 262 0.35 9.87 4.32
N TYR A 263 -0.45 10.48 3.45
CA TYR A 263 -1.65 11.20 3.87
C TYR A 263 -2.82 10.23 4.13
N GLY A 264 -3.51 10.44 5.26
CA GLY A 264 -4.73 9.73 5.60
C GLY A 264 -4.53 8.29 6.05
N TYR A 265 -5.27 7.37 5.48
CA TYR A 265 -5.38 5.99 5.90
C TYR A 265 -4.67 5.01 4.95
N GLY A 266 -4.42 3.80 5.44
CA GLY A 266 -3.79 2.74 4.66
C GLY A 266 -4.53 1.40 4.72
N MET A 267 -3.87 0.34 4.28
CA MET A 267 -4.43 -1.01 4.25
C MET A 267 -4.95 -1.48 5.62
N ASN A 268 -4.26 -1.10 6.70
CA ASN A 268 -4.65 -1.46 8.07
C ASN A 268 -6.05 -0.92 8.45
N SER A 269 -6.35 0.33 8.06
CA SER A 269 -7.67 0.95 8.23
C SER A 269 -8.74 0.28 7.37
N ILE A 270 -8.42 -0.01 6.09
CA ILE A 270 -9.35 -0.68 5.15
C ILE A 270 -9.75 -2.06 5.67
N GLU A 271 -8.79 -2.82 6.21
CA GLU A 271 -9.05 -4.13 6.84
C GLU A 271 -10.01 -3.99 8.02
N ALA A 272 -9.77 -3.02 8.92
CA ALA A 272 -10.64 -2.78 10.07
C ALA A 272 -12.06 -2.41 9.65
N LEU A 273 -12.21 -1.41 8.76
CA LEU A 273 -13.52 -1.01 8.23
C LEU A 273 -14.22 -2.18 7.51
N SER A 274 -13.47 -3.06 6.82
CA SER A 274 -14.04 -4.25 6.19
C SER A 274 -14.60 -5.26 7.19
N MET A 275 -14.10 -5.27 8.41
CA MET A 275 -14.62 -6.06 9.53
C MET A 275 -15.74 -5.35 10.30
N GLY A 276 -16.07 -4.10 9.93
CA GLY A 276 -17.01 -3.26 10.68
C GLY A 276 -16.38 -2.63 11.93
N ILE A 277 -15.06 -2.60 12.03
CA ILE A 277 -14.33 -1.97 13.14
C ILE A 277 -14.07 -0.51 12.76
N PRO A 278 -14.58 0.47 13.52
CA PRO A 278 -14.28 1.88 13.30
C PRO A 278 -12.80 2.19 13.49
N CYS A 279 -12.35 3.26 12.85
CA CYS A 279 -10.93 3.57 12.82
C CYS A 279 -10.67 5.05 13.10
N ILE A 280 -9.79 5.32 14.06
CA ILE A 280 -9.16 6.62 14.26
C ILE A 280 -7.94 6.70 13.36
N THR A 281 -7.84 7.76 12.56
CA THR A 281 -6.64 8.07 11.77
C THR A 281 -6.56 9.55 11.49
N TYR A 282 -5.36 10.09 11.42
CA TYR A 282 -5.18 11.47 10.97
C TYR A 282 -5.49 11.58 9.49
N MET A 283 -6.50 12.36 9.17
CA MET A 283 -6.83 12.75 7.81
C MET A 283 -6.22 14.13 7.55
N ASN A 284 -5.23 14.19 6.67
CA ASN A 284 -4.68 15.47 6.22
C ASN A 284 -5.81 16.33 5.62
N PRO A 285 -5.90 17.63 5.92
CA PRO A 285 -7.02 18.48 5.47
C PRO A 285 -7.27 18.45 3.95
N GLN A 286 -6.23 18.36 3.13
CA GLN A 286 -6.36 18.29 1.68
C GLN A 286 -6.96 16.95 1.24
N TYR A 287 -6.63 15.86 1.94
CA TYR A 287 -7.19 14.54 1.66
C TYR A 287 -8.61 14.40 2.19
N GLU A 288 -8.92 15.02 3.34
CA GLU A 288 -10.25 15.13 3.89
C GLU A 288 -11.21 15.86 2.93
N ASP A 289 -10.79 16.99 2.37
CA ASP A 289 -11.52 17.73 1.34
C ASP A 289 -11.74 16.90 0.06
N TYR A 290 -10.78 16.10 -0.33
CA TYR A 290 -10.89 15.21 -1.49
C TYR A 290 -11.88 14.07 -1.26
N LEU A 291 -11.91 13.49 -0.05
CA LEU A 291 -12.74 12.32 0.29
C LEU A 291 -14.00 12.64 1.11
N LYS A 292 -14.45 13.80 1.20
CA LYS A 292 -15.59 14.38 1.99
C LYS A 292 -16.55 13.44 2.73
N ASP A 293 -16.79 12.23 2.22
CA ASP A 293 -17.73 11.23 2.73
C ASP A 293 -17.05 10.07 3.50
N HIS A 294 -15.85 10.28 4.05
CA HIS A 294 -15.11 9.21 4.75
C HIS A 294 -15.65 9.00 6.20
N PRO A 295 -15.61 7.76 6.72
CA PRO A 295 -16.13 7.40 8.04
C PRO A 295 -15.09 7.50 9.17
N PHE A 296 -13.86 7.93 8.87
CA PHE A 296 -12.79 7.95 9.86
C PHE A 296 -13.05 8.96 10.97
N ILE A 297 -12.70 8.58 12.19
CA ILE A 297 -12.61 9.50 13.32
C ILE A 297 -11.26 10.19 13.19
N ASN A 298 -11.27 11.50 12.90
CA ASN A 298 -10.04 12.25 12.66
C ASN A 298 -9.37 12.62 13.98
N ALA A 299 -8.12 12.20 14.18
CA ALA A 299 -7.30 12.59 15.31
C ALA A 299 -5.83 12.75 14.93
N THR A 300 -5.17 13.69 15.58
CA THR A 300 -3.76 13.99 15.45
C THR A 300 -3.00 13.54 16.72
N GLN A 301 -1.68 13.60 16.67
CA GLN A 301 -0.83 13.40 17.84
C GLN A 301 -1.16 14.37 19.00
N ASN A 302 -1.79 15.52 18.74
CA ASN A 302 -2.05 16.55 19.73
C ASN A 302 -3.41 16.42 20.45
N ASN A 303 -4.39 15.75 19.81
CA ASN A 303 -5.75 15.62 20.35
C ASN A 303 -6.23 14.17 20.49
N ILE A 304 -5.37 13.18 20.29
CA ILE A 304 -5.76 11.75 20.40
C ILE A 304 -6.34 11.40 21.77
N GLU A 305 -5.82 11.98 22.84
CA GLU A 305 -6.30 11.74 24.21
C GLU A 305 -7.73 12.26 24.37
N GLU A 306 -8.03 13.48 23.92
CA GLU A 306 -9.36 14.07 23.93
C GLU A 306 -10.38 13.25 23.12
N VAL A 307 -10.01 12.88 21.88
CA VAL A 307 -10.87 12.06 21.01
C VAL A 307 -11.14 10.68 21.64
N MET A 308 -10.15 10.07 22.26
CA MET A 308 -10.34 8.79 22.97
C MET A 308 -11.18 8.95 24.25
N ASP A 309 -11.06 10.06 24.98
CA ASP A 309 -11.86 10.35 26.16
C ASP A 309 -13.35 10.44 25.80
N GLU A 310 -13.69 11.15 24.75
CA GLU A 310 -15.05 11.25 24.22
C GLU A 310 -15.64 9.88 23.84
N ILE A 311 -14.87 9.04 23.16
CA ILE A 311 -15.31 7.71 22.74
C ILE A 311 -15.46 6.79 23.95
N LEU A 312 -14.56 6.82 24.92
CA LEU A 312 -14.62 5.98 26.11
C LEU A 312 -15.77 6.40 27.04
N ALA A 313 -16.16 7.67 27.01
CA ALA A 313 -17.36 8.16 27.74
C ALA A 313 -18.65 7.69 27.09
N ASN A 314 -18.68 7.45 25.79
CA ASN A 314 -19.86 6.98 25.05
C ASN A 314 -19.48 5.94 23.97
N PRO A 315 -19.11 4.72 24.33
CA PRO A 315 -18.57 3.73 23.39
C PRO A 315 -19.60 3.21 22.37
N GLU A 316 -20.90 3.39 22.60
CA GLU A 316 -21.94 2.91 21.69
C GLU A 316 -21.88 3.58 20.32
N VAL A 317 -21.31 4.79 20.21
CA VAL A 317 -21.08 5.48 18.94
C VAL A 317 -20.25 4.62 17.96
N LEU A 318 -19.44 3.71 18.45
CA LEU A 318 -18.61 2.82 17.63
C LEU A 318 -19.46 1.87 16.78
N ILE A 319 -20.67 1.49 17.24
CA ILE A 319 -21.54 0.57 16.50
C ILE A 319 -21.98 1.23 15.19
N GLU A 320 -22.47 2.46 15.25
CA GLU A 320 -22.88 3.22 14.08
C GLU A 320 -21.68 3.50 13.14
N LYS A 321 -20.56 3.93 13.71
CA LYS A 321 -19.33 4.19 12.95
C LYS A 321 -18.76 2.93 12.28
N GLY A 322 -18.92 1.77 12.88
CA GLY A 322 -18.54 0.49 12.27
C GLY A 322 -19.41 0.13 11.06
N ILE A 323 -20.72 0.34 11.16
CA ILE A 323 -21.68 0.12 10.05
C ILE A 323 -21.39 1.10 8.90
N GLU A 324 -21.22 2.38 9.21
CA GLU A 324 -20.86 3.43 8.25
C GLU A 324 -19.55 3.08 7.53
N GLY A 325 -18.53 2.73 8.30
CA GLY A 325 -17.21 2.35 7.79
C GLY A 325 -17.25 1.18 6.81
N ARG A 326 -18.00 0.13 7.16
CA ARG A 326 -18.14 -1.04 6.27
C ARG A 326 -18.91 -0.70 4.98
N ARG A 327 -19.94 0.13 5.04
CA ARG A 327 -20.65 0.60 3.83
C ARG A 327 -19.70 1.40 2.93
N TRP A 328 -18.96 2.32 3.53
CA TRP A 328 -18.05 3.19 2.81
C TRP A 328 -16.93 2.39 2.14
N VAL A 329 -16.25 1.49 2.86
CA VAL A 329 -15.17 0.70 2.29
C VAL A 329 -15.65 -0.21 1.17
N ASN A 330 -16.87 -0.77 1.29
CA ASN A 330 -17.45 -1.58 0.22
C ASN A 330 -17.79 -0.74 -1.02
N LYS A 331 -18.27 0.49 -0.84
CA LYS A 331 -18.57 1.42 -1.94
C LYS A 331 -17.30 1.93 -2.63
N ARG A 332 -16.25 2.26 -1.86
CA ARG A 332 -15.07 2.99 -2.33
C ARG A 332 -13.89 2.08 -2.68
N HIS A 333 -13.69 0.99 -1.94
CA HIS A 333 -12.51 0.14 -2.03
C HIS A 333 -12.77 -1.26 -2.60
N ASN A 334 -14.03 -1.60 -2.92
CA ASN A 334 -14.29 -2.89 -3.55
C ASN A 334 -13.48 -3.01 -4.84
N TYR A 335 -12.66 -4.05 -4.91
CA TYR A 335 -11.64 -4.23 -5.94
C TYR A 335 -12.17 -4.27 -7.38
N ILE A 336 -13.42 -4.73 -7.57
CA ILE A 336 -14.00 -4.83 -8.92
C ILE A 336 -14.33 -3.44 -9.49
N PRO A 337 -15.11 -2.56 -8.81
CA PRO A 337 -15.33 -1.20 -9.27
C PRO A 337 -14.04 -0.38 -9.42
N VAL A 338 -13.09 -0.51 -8.46
CA VAL A 338 -11.80 0.19 -8.53
C VAL A 338 -11.02 -0.22 -9.78
N SER A 339 -10.85 -1.52 -10.00
CA SER A 339 -10.19 -2.03 -11.20
C SER A 339 -10.92 -1.61 -12.49
N LYS A 340 -12.26 -1.62 -12.49
CA LYS A 340 -13.06 -1.20 -13.65
C LYS A 340 -12.83 0.26 -14.02
N SER A 341 -12.75 1.15 -13.01
CA SER A 341 -12.48 2.58 -13.22
C SER A 341 -11.08 2.80 -13.80
N MET A 342 -10.08 2.08 -13.28
CA MET A 342 -8.71 2.15 -13.79
C MET A 342 -8.62 1.62 -15.23
N LEU A 343 -9.23 0.47 -15.52
CA LEU A 343 -9.24 -0.13 -16.86
C LEU A 343 -10.01 0.74 -17.88
N LYS A 344 -11.00 1.53 -17.45
CA LYS A 344 -11.69 2.48 -18.32
C LYS A 344 -10.71 3.51 -18.87
N ILE A 345 -9.92 4.14 -18.00
CA ILE A 345 -8.87 5.10 -18.40
C ILE A 345 -7.88 4.43 -19.37
N VAL A 346 -7.40 3.23 -19.05
CA VAL A 346 -6.44 2.49 -19.90
C VAL A 346 -7.01 2.16 -21.29
N LYS A 347 -8.31 1.95 -21.41
CA LYS A 347 -8.97 1.65 -22.70
C LYS A 347 -9.12 2.87 -23.60
N GLU A 348 -9.27 4.05 -23.01
CA GLU A 348 -9.42 5.33 -23.70
C GLU A 348 -8.11 5.88 -24.29
N LEU A 349 -6.95 5.29 -23.92
CA LEU A 349 -5.62 5.56 -24.47
C LEU A 349 -5.36 4.78 -25.77
#